data_a1206c25c9f6346c951af5b90b130009
#
_entry.id   a1206c25c9f6346c951af5b90b130009
#
_cell.length_a   1.000
_cell.length_b   1.000
_cell.length_c   1.000
_cell.angle_alpha   90.00
_cell.angle_beta   90.00
_cell.angle_gamma   90.00
#
_symmetry.space_group_name_H-M   'P 1'
#
loop_
_entity.id
_entity.type
_entity.pdbx_description
1 polymer ?
#
loop_
_entity_poly.entity_id
_entity_poly.type
_entity_poly.pdbx_seq_one_letter_code
_entity_poly.pdbx_strand_id
1 'polypeptide(L)'
;VTERPPVLSVRGLSVRFLVPGPGPVAAVTDAHFDVVPGECLALIGESGCGKSVLASALLGLLPANAQTAGSALLGDLDLLAADERTLARTVRGRRIGLIPQSPAAHLTPVRTIRAQMEETVAALTGVRGRAALRAAGEKAAARAAFPADHLDRHPHELSGGLAQRAATALALVGDAPLLLADEPTTGLDRDLVDHTVDELRGHVDATGDRALLIITHDLAAAERIADRVAVMYAGRIVELTDAKTFFGTPGPRHPYSRGLLNALPDRAFTPIPGMPPELGALPEGCAFAPRCGRATPTCTTLPPLTTTAACHHPVVEASPAPENARA
;
A
#
# COMPACT_ATOMS: atom_id res chain seq x y z
N VAL A 1 -27.90 6.21 4.34
CA VAL A 1 -26.95 5.14 4.08
C VAL A 1 -26.15 5.00 5.36
N THR A 2 -26.34 3.90 6.11
CA THR A 2 -25.52 3.58 7.29
C THR A 2 -24.13 3.31 6.81
N GLU A 3 -23.18 4.20 7.09
CA GLU A 3 -21.76 3.98 6.82
C GLU A 3 -21.31 2.70 7.56
N ARG A 4 -20.83 1.72 6.80
CA ARG A 4 -20.25 0.51 7.39
C ARG A 4 -18.99 0.91 8.16
N PRO A 5 -18.72 0.34 9.34
CA PRO A 5 -17.49 0.62 10.05
C PRO A 5 -16.27 0.22 9.20
N PRO A 6 -15.16 0.95 9.27
CA PRO A 6 -13.96 0.64 8.50
C PRO A 6 -13.38 -0.73 8.90
N VAL A 7 -12.81 -1.44 7.93
CA VAL A 7 -12.03 -2.67 8.17
C VAL A 7 -10.75 -2.32 8.92
N LEU A 8 -10.09 -1.22 8.49
CA LEU A 8 -8.89 -0.66 9.13
C LEU A 8 -9.10 0.83 9.39
N SER A 9 -8.81 1.28 10.61
CA SER A 9 -8.83 2.69 11.00
C SER A 9 -7.49 3.09 11.60
N VAL A 10 -6.77 3.99 10.95
CA VAL A 10 -5.46 4.49 11.39
C VAL A 10 -5.58 5.93 11.87
N ARG A 11 -5.10 6.19 13.10
CA ARG A 11 -5.17 7.51 13.73
C ARG A 11 -3.83 7.87 14.37
N GLY A 12 -3.18 8.92 13.84
CA GLY A 12 -1.93 9.44 14.36
C GLY A 12 -0.75 8.46 14.31
N LEU A 13 -0.83 7.44 13.42
CA LEU A 13 0.23 6.43 13.35
C LEU A 13 1.57 7.10 13.03
N SER A 14 2.51 6.92 13.95
CA SER A 14 3.87 7.40 13.81
C SER A 14 4.85 6.27 14.09
N VAL A 15 5.94 6.21 13.30
CA VAL A 15 7.03 5.24 13.47
C VAL A 15 8.35 5.98 13.46
N ARG A 16 9.16 5.78 14.50
CA ARG A 16 10.51 6.35 14.64
C ARG A 16 11.50 5.23 14.89
N PHE A 17 12.65 5.29 14.23
CA PHE A 17 13.75 4.37 14.47
C PHE A 17 14.80 5.02 15.36
N LEU A 18 15.18 4.36 16.45
CA LEU A 18 16.30 4.72 17.28
C LEU A 18 17.57 4.22 16.60
N VAL A 19 18.30 5.13 15.98
CA VAL A 19 19.58 4.84 15.30
C VAL A 19 20.71 5.62 15.94
N PRO A 20 21.96 5.13 15.92
CA PRO A 20 23.11 5.92 16.32
C PRO A 20 23.21 7.19 15.46
N GLY A 21 23.25 8.39 16.08
CA GLY A 21 23.34 9.64 15.34
C GLY A 21 22.64 10.80 16.04
N PRO A 22 22.36 11.90 15.33
CA PRO A 22 21.86 13.15 15.93
C PRO A 22 20.40 13.07 16.44
N GLY A 23 19.70 11.98 16.20
CA GLY A 23 18.34 11.80 16.69
C GLY A 23 17.61 10.64 16.01
N PRO A 24 16.39 10.33 16.46
CA PRO A 24 15.58 9.28 15.85
C PRO A 24 15.14 9.66 14.43
N VAL A 25 15.10 8.67 13.54
CA VAL A 25 14.58 8.83 12.17
C VAL A 25 13.07 8.62 12.17
N ALA A 26 12.31 9.65 11.85
CA ALA A 26 10.85 9.61 11.74
C ALA A 26 10.46 9.08 10.35
N ALA A 27 10.16 7.78 10.27
CA ALA A 27 9.82 7.13 9.01
C ALA A 27 8.33 7.27 8.62
N VAL A 28 7.45 7.35 9.62
CA VAL A 28 6.02 7.69 9.46
C VAL A 28 5.68 8.71 10.53
N THR A 29 4.94 9.73 10.15
CA THR A 29 4.56 10.82 11.05
C THR A 29 3.08 11.14 10.88
N ASP A 30 2.31 10.92 11.95
CA ASP A 30 0.93 11.36 12.07
C ASP A 30 0.03 10.92 10.90
N ALA A 31 0.09 9.65 10.53
CA ALA A 31 -0.72 9.11 9.45
C ALA A 31 -2.17 8.87 9.90
N HIS A 32 -3.12 9.35 9.09
CA HIS A 32 -4.56 9.21 9.32
C HIS A 32 -5.25 8.74 8.05
N PHE A 33 -5.93 7.61 8.08
CA PHE A 33 -6.80 7.12 7.01
C PHE A 33 -7.68 5.97 7.52
N ASP A 34 -8.75 5.71 6.78
CA ASP A 34 -9.59 4.52 6.94
C ASP A 34 -9.55 3.71 5.65
N VAL A 35 -9.74 2.40 5.77
CA VAL A 35 -10.05 1.50 4.64
C VAL A 35 -11.39 0.85 4.95
N VAL A 36 -12.38 1.08 4.10
CA VAL A 36 -13.75 0.58 4.32
C VAL A 36 -14.01 -0.73 3.57
N PRO A 37 -15.04 -1.50 3.97
CA PRO A 37 -15.41 -2.73 3.24
C PRO A 37 -15.74 -2.44 1.77
N GLY A 38 -15.22 -3.26 0.87
CA GLY A 38 -15.37 -3.11 -0.59
C GLY A 38 -14.38 -2.13 -1.22
N GLU A 39 -13.47 -1.54 -0.44
CA GLU A 39 -12.55 -0.49 -0.89
C GLU A 39 -11.16 -1.04 -1.22
N CYS A 40 -10.60 -0.52 -2.31
CA CYS A 40 -9.18 -0.57 -2.64
C CYS A 40 -8.56 0.81 -2.40
N LEU A 41 -7.79 0.98 -1.33
CA LEU A 41 -7.01 2.19 -1.05
C LEU A 41 -5.59 2.02 -1.60
N ALA A 42 -5.17 2.88 -2.53
CA ALA A 42 -3.79 2.92 -3.02
C ALA A 42 -2.95 3.91 -2.20
N LEU A 43 -1.88 3.44 -1.59
CA LEU A 43 -0.85 4.26 -0.95
C LEU A 43 0.33 4.44 -1.91
N ILE A 44 0.47 5.63 -2.47
CA ILE A 44 1.47 5.95 -3.48
C ILE A 44 2.49 6.98 -2.98
N GLY A 45 3.65 7.06 -3.62
CA GLY A 45 4.70 8.02 -3.31
C GLY A 45 6.07 7.52 -3.74
N GLU A 46 7.07 8.40 -3.75
CA GLU A 46 8.46 8.06 -4.11
C GLU A 46 9.04 6.97 -3.19
N SER A 47 10.04 6.24 -3.70
CA SER A 47 10.76 5.24 -2.90
C SER A 47 11.38 5.87 -1.64
N GLY A 48 11.37 5.13 -0.53
CA GLY A 48 11.92 5.61 0.74
C GLY A 48 11.02 6.58 1.53
N CYS A 49 9.81 6.94 1.08
CA CYS A 49 8.95 7.87 1.82
C CYS A 49 8.21 7.26 3.03
N GLY A 50 8.39 5.95 3.35
CA GLY A 50 7.83 5.33 4.55
C GLY A 50 6.68 4.33 4.34
N LYS A 51 6.23 4.07 3.09
CA LYS A 51 5.09 3.19 2.79
C LYS A 51 5.22 1.77 3.37
N SER A 52 6.33 1.09 3.08
CA SER A 52 6.58 -0.27 3.60
C SER A 52 6.80 -0.30 5.11
N VAL A 53 7.27 0.81 5.71
CA VAL A 53 7.37 0.95 7.17
C VAL A 53 5.97 1.01 7.79
N LEU A 54 5.04 1.75 7.16
CA LEU A 54 3.63 1.78 7.58
C LEU A 54 3.01 0.38 7.50
N ALA A 55 3.22 -0.35 6.39
CA ALA A 55 2.76 -1.73 6.25
C ALA A 55 3.33 -2.65 7.34
N SER A 56 4.63 -2.55 7.62
CA SER A 56 5.30 -3.32 8.67
C SER A 56 4.76 -3.00 10.07
N ALA A 57 4.39 -1.75 10.33
CA ALA A 57 3.77 -1.33 11.59
C ALA A 57 2.40 -2.01 11.79
N LEU A 58 1.55 -2.04 10.75
CA LEU A 58 0.24 -2.68 10.79
C LEU A 58 0.32 -4.20 11.05
N LEU A 59 1.43 -4.82 10.69
CA LEU A 59 1.67 -6.25 10.88
C LEU A 59 2.48 -6.58 12.16
N GLY A 60 2.97 -5.57 12.89
CA GLY A 60 3.89 -5.75 14.01
C GLY A 60 5.21 -6.39 13.59
N LEU A 61 5.70 -6.07 12.38
CA LEU A 61 6.96 -6.60 11.82
C LEU A 61 8.09 -5.58 11.85
N LEU A 62 7.96 -4.53 12.66
CA LEU A 62 9.02 -3.55 12.84
C LEU A 62 10.18 -4.14 13.65
N PRO A 63 11.44 -3.72 13.39
CA PRO A 63 12.58 -4.13 14.19
C PRO A 63 12.52 -3.55 15.61
N ALA A 64 13.27 -4.17 16.54
CA ALA A 64 13.22 -3.84 17.96
C ALA A 64 13.62 -2.38 18.31
N ASN A 65 14.35 -1.69 17.43
CA ASN A 65 14.70 -0.28 17.59
C ASN A 65 13.64 0.68 17.07
N ALA A 66 12.46 0.19 16.64
CA ALA A 66 11.35 1.02 16.25
C ALA A 66 10.47 1.39 17.46
N GLN A 67 9.99 2.61 17.47
CA GLN A 67 8.96 3.10 18.38
C GLN A 67 7.73 3.50 17.58
N THR A 68 6.55 3.10 18.05
CA THR A 68 5.26 3.45 17.44
C THR A 68 4.45 4.35 18.36
N ALA A 69 3.60 5.19 17.77
CA ALA A 69 2.59 5.97 18.48
C ALA A 69 1.32 6.07 17.63
N GLY A 70 0.21 6.48 18.24
CA GLY A 70 -1.10 6.50 17.61
C GLY A 70 -1.83 5.18 17.80
N SER A 71 -2.79 4.88 16.91
CA SER A 71 -3.55 3.64 16.92
C SER A 71 -3.82 3.14 15.49
N ALA A 72 -3.98 1.81 15.36
CA ALA A 72 -4.38 1.16 14.11
C ALA A 72 -5.41 0.06 14.45
N LEU A 73 -6.69 0.40 14.32
CA LEU A 73 -7.79 -0.49 14.67
C LEU A 73 -8.17 -1.38 13.48
N LEU A 74 -8.05 -2.69 13.63
CA LEU A 74 -8.58 -3.70 12.71
C LEU A 74 -9.87 -4.26 13.31
N GLY A 75 -11.01 -3.63 12.98
CA GLY A 75 -12.24 -3.80 13.73
C GLY A 75 -12.09 -3.27 15.15
N ASP A 76 -12.13 -4.17 16.13
CA ASP A 76 -12.01 -3.90 17.57
C ASP A 76 -10.58 -4.02 18.14
N LEU A 77 -9.64 -4.55 17.34
CA LEU A 77 -8.27 -4.83 17.79
C LEU A 77 -7.31 -3.70 17.38
N ASP A 78 -6.65 -3.08 18.36
CA ASP A 78 -5.53 -2.17 18.06
C ASP A 78 -4.25 -2.97 17.78
N LEU A 79 -3.82 -2.91 16.51
CA LEU A 79 -2.65 -3.64 16.02
C LEU A 79 -1.34 -3.16 16.66
N LEU A 80 -1.27 -1.86 17.05
CA LEU A 80 -0.06 -1.31 17.66
C LEU A 80 0.09 -1.68 19.14
N ALA A 81 -1.02 -1.96 19.82
CA ALA A 81 -1.05 -2.37 21.21
C ALA A 81 -1.04 -3.90 21.39
N ALA A 82 -1.31 -4.67 20.31
CA ALA A 82 -1.41 -6.12 20.38
C ALA A 82 -0.04 -6.77 20.59
N ASP A 83 0.00 -7.80 21.42
CA ASP A 83 1.22 -8.60 21.62
C ASP A 83 1.52 -9.51 20.41
N GLU A 84 2.77 -9.97 20.32
CA GLU A 84 3.24 -10.82 19.20
C GLU A 84 2.43 -12.12 19.10
N ARG A 85 1.99 -12.70 20.22
CA ARG A 85 1.18 -13.92 20.21
C ARG A 85 -0.18 -13.70 19.57
N THR A 86 -0.82 -12.58 19.87
CA THR A 86 -2.09 -12.17 19.27
C THR A 86 -1.91 -11.90 17.79
N LEU A 87 -0.90 -11.10 17.39
CA LEU A 87 -0.61 -10.81 16.00
C LEU A 87 -0.35 -12.09 15.19
N ALA A 88 0.48 -13.00 15.70
CA ALA A 88 0.81 -14.25 15.00
C ALA A 88 -0.38 -15.21 14.88
N ARG A 89 -1.24 -15.29 15.89
CA ARG A 89 -2.32 -16.30 15.91
C ARG A 89 -3.64 -15.83 15.32
N THR A 90 -3.93 -14.54 15.41
CA THR A 90 -5.26 -14.01 15.07
C THR A 90 -5.25 -13.00 13.92
N VAL A 91 -4.11 -12.37 13.64
CA VAL A 91 -4.02 -11.29 12.63
C VAL A 91 -3.35 -11.78 11.36
N ARG A 92 -2.07 -12.18 11.43
CA ARG A 92 -1.27 -12.51 10.25
C ARG A 92 -1.82 -13.72 9.50
N GLY A 93 -2.15 -13.55 8.23
CA GLY A 93 -2.75 -14.54 7.35
C GLY A 93 -4.25 -14.80 7.58
N ARG A 94 -4.83 -14.38 8.73
CA ARG A 94 -6.25 -14.62 9.07
C ARG A 94 -7.13 -13.38 8.93
N ARG A 95 -6.68 -12.26 9.48
CA ARG A 95 -7.36 -10.96 9.39
C ARG A 95 -6.64 -9.99 8.46
N ILE A 96 -5.32 -10.15 8.29
CA ILE A 96 -4.51 -9.44 7.28
C ILE A 96 -3.74 -10.47 6.47
N GLY A 97 -4.00 -10.56 5.17
CA GLY A 97 -3.16 -11.23 4.19
C GLY A 97 -2.07 -10.28 3.71
N LEU A 98 -0.85 -10.78 3.50
CA LEU A 98 0.28 -9.96 3.03
C LEU A 98 0.82 -10.48 1.71
N ILE A 99 0.89 -9.59 0.71
CA ILE A 99 1.74 -9.76 -0.48
C ILE A 99 2.96 -8.88 -0.27
N PRO A 100 4.16 -9.46 -0.07
CA PRO A 100 5.34 -8.69 0.30
C PRO A 100 6.07 -8.13 -0.92
N GLN A 101 6.81 -7.03 -0.73
CA GLN A 101 7.65 -6.39 -1.76
C GLN A 101 8.78 -7.30 -2.26
N SER A 102 9.33 -8.16 -1.39
CA SER A 102 10.43 -9.05 -1.71
C SER A 102 10.02 -10.51 -1.52
N PRO A 103 9.28 -11.11 -2.47
CA PRO A 103 8.71 -12.45 -2.28
C PRO A 103 9.75 -13.52 -1.99
N ALA A 104 10.93 -13.47 -2.62
CA ALA A 104 12.00 -14.44 -2.39
C ALA A 104 12.47 -14.47 -0.93
N ALA A 105 12.42 -13.35 -0.22
CA ALA A 105 12.79 -13.27 1.20
C ALA A 105 11.71 -13.85 2.13
N HIS A 106 10.48 -13.99 1.64
CA HIS A 106 9.33 -14.48 2.42
C HIS A 106 8.98 -15.95 2.14
N LEU A 107 9.52 -16.50 1.05
CA LEU A 107 9.37 -17.92 0.74
C LEU A 107 10.45 -18.72 1.48
N THR A 108 10.07 -19.86 2.08
CA THR A 108 11.02 -20.74 2.80
C THR A 108 11.93 -21.44 1.80
N PRO A 109 13.25 -21.16 1.75
CA PRO A 109 14.13 -21.56 0.64
C PRO A 109 14.34 -23.08 0.53
N VAL A 110 14.18 -23.81 1.62
CA VAL A 110 14.40 -25.27 1.70
C VAL A 110 13.13 -26.09 1.52
N ARG A 111 12.02 -25.46 1.13
CA ARG A 111 10.73 -26.12 0.91
C ARG A 111 10.19 -25.80 -0.48
N THR A 112 9.56 -26.77 -1.11
CA THR A 112 8.88 -26.54 -2.39
C THR A 112 7.69 -25.60 -2.21
N ILE A 113 7.30 -24.91 -3.28
CA ILE A 113 6.11 -24.03 -3.26
C ILE A 113 4.86 -24.82 -2.89
N ARG A 114 4.71 -26.04 -3.40
CA ARG A 114 3.60 -26.94 -3.04
C ARG A 114 3.54 -27.18 -1.53
N ALA A 115 4.65 -27.51 -0.91
CA ALA A 115 4.68 -27.79 0.53
C ALA A 115 4.30 -26.55 1.36
N GLN A 116 4.74 -25.36 0.95
CA GLN A 116 4.38 -24.11 1.61
C GLN A 116 2.90 -23.78 1.39
N MET A 117 2.37 -24.02 0.19
CA MET A 117 0.96 -23.80 -0.14
C MET A 117 0.04 -24.71 0.68
N GLU A 118 0.33 -26.03 0.72
CA GLU A 118 -0.46 -26.99 1.48
C GLU A 118 -0.45 -26.71 2.99
N GLU A 119 0.70 -26.28 3.54
CA GLU A 119 0.80 -25.85 4.94
C GLU A 119 -0.05 -24.60 5.21
N THR A 120 0.01 -23.60 4.33
CA THR A 120 -0.77 -22.36 4.45
C THR A 120 -2.26 -22.67 4.39
N VAL A 121 -2.69 -23.52 3.43
CA VAL A 121 -4.09 -24.00 3.35
C VAL A 121 -4.50 -24.69 4.65
N ALA A 122 -3.68 -25.62 5.16
CA ALA A 122 -4.00 -26.33 6.40
C ALA A 122 -4.13 -25.39 7.62
N ALA A 123 -3.28 -24.37 7.67
CA ALA A 123 -3.24 -23.41 8.77
C ALA A 123 -4.41 -22.42 8.74
N LEU A 124 -4.83 -21.96 7.56
CA LEU A 124 -5.78 -20.85 7.42
C LEU A 124 -7.22 -21.32 7.17
N THR A 125 -7.42 -22.41 6.39
CA THR A 125 -8.76 -22.78 5.91
C THR A 125 -9.41 -23.94 6.69
N GLY A 126 -8.66 -24.63 7.53
CA GLY A 126 -9.17 -25.81 8.24
C GLY A 126 -9.29 -27.07 7.34
N VAL A 127 -8.97 -27.01 6.06
CA VAL A 127 -8.94 -28.17 5.14
C VAL A 127 -7.98 -29.24 5.68
N ARG A 128 -8.36 -30.51 5.55
CA ARG A 128 -7.58 -31.64 6.04
C ARG A 128 -7.52 -32.72 4.95
N GLY A 129 -6.46 -33.54 5.02
CA GLY A 129 -6.24 -34.62 4.07
C GLY A 129 -5.44 -34.18 2.84
N ARG A 130 -4.46 -35.03 2.46
CA ARG A 130 -3.45 -34.70 1.43
C ARG A 130 -4.05 -34.30 0.08
N ALA A 131 -5.06 -35.03 -0.38
CA ALA A 131 -5.71 -34.74 -1.68
C ALA A 131 -6.45 -33.39 -1.67
N ALA A 132 -7.16 -33.07 -0.56
CA ALA A 132 -7.89 -31.82 -0.42
C ALA A 132 -6.94 -30.60 -0.26
N LEU A 133 -5.87 -30.74 0.50
CA LEU A 133 -4.83 -29.71 0.65
C LEU A 133 -4.17 -29.42 -0.71
N ARG A 134 -3.82 -30.47 -1.46
CA ARG A 134 -3.24 -30.35 -2.80
C ARG A 134 -4.18 -29.60 -3.74
N ALA A 135 -5.44 -30.00 -3.83
CA ALA A 135 -6.41 -29.35 -4.69
C ALA A 135 -6.67 -27.88 -4.33
N ALA A 136 -6.74 -27.58 -3.03
CA ALA A 136 -6.89 -26.20 -2.55
C ALA A 136 -5.65 -25.34 -2.85
N GLY A 137 -4.45 -25.91 -2.70
CA GLY A 137 -3.20 -25.24 -3.05
C GLY A 137 -3.06 -24.96 -4.55
N GLU A 138 -3.44 -25.94 -5.40
CA GLU A 138 -3.46 -25.77 -6.86
C GLU A 138 -4.47 -24.70 -7.29
N LYS A 139 -5.64 -24.64 -6.64
CA LYS A 139 -6.63 -23.58 -6.87
C LYS A 139 -6.09 -22.18 -6.50
N ALA A 140 -5.39 -22.05 -5.36
CA ALA A 140 -4.78 -20.80 -4.95
C ALA A 140 -3.66 -20.38 -5.93
N ALA A 141 -2.83 -21.32 -6.37
CA ALA A 141 -1.80 -21.09 -7.37
C ALA A 141 -2.38 -20.59 -8.70
N ALA A 142 -3.46 -21.22 -9.18
CA ALA A 142 -4.13 -20.83 -10.42
C ALA A 142 -4.68 -19.39 -10.37
N ARG A 143 -5.21 -18.94 -9.20
CA ARG A 143 -5.69 -17.56 -9.03
C ARG A 143 -4.58 -16.54 -9.26
N ALA A 144 -3.37 -16.82 -8.81
CA ALA A 144 -2.22 -15.93 -9.01
C ALA A 144 -1.45 -16.21 -10.33
N ALA A 145 -2.06 -16.91 -11.29
CA ALA A 145 -1.42 -17.37 -12.53
C ALA A 145 -0.07 -18.10 -12.28
N PHE A 146 0.10 -18.74 -11.12
CA PHE A 146 1.29 -19.52 -10.83
C PHE A 146 1.18 -20.89 -11.52
N PRO A 147 2.13 -21.28 -12.40
CA PRO A 147 2.04 -22.50 -13.17
C PRO A 147 2.07 -23.76 -12.29
N ALA A 148 1.16 -24.70 -12.54
CA ALA A 148 1.02 -25.90 -11.74
C ALA A 148 2.27 -26.82 -11.79
N ASP A 149 2.97 -26.84 -12.92
CA ASP A 149 4.23 -27.58 -13.13
C ASP A 149 5.43 -26.99 -12.37
N HIS A 150 5.30 -25.80 -11.79
CA HIS A 150 6.31 -25.14 -10.96
C HIS A 150 6.06 -25.32 -9.45
N LEU A 151 4.94 -25.91 -9.05
CA LEU A 151 4.60 -26.11 -7.64
C LEU A 151 5.64 -26.95 -6.86
N ASP A 152 6.28 -27.89 -7.53
CA ASP A 152 7.27 -28.77 -6.91
C ASP A 152 8.71 -28.19 -6.92
N ARG A 153 8.88 -26.95 -7.41
CA ARG A 153 10.14 -26.19 -7.36
C ARG A 153 10.36 -25.52 -6.01
N HIS A 154 11.62 -25.25 -5.71
CA HIS A 154 12.04 -24.44 -4.57
C HIS A 154 12.11 -22.95 -4.96
N PRO A 155 12.06 -22.01 -4.01
CA PRO A 155 12.12 -20.57 -4.30
C PRO A 155 13.31 -20.14 -5.15
N HIS A 156 14.50 -20.72 -4.93
CA HIS A 156 15.70 -20.38 -5.69
C HIS A 156 15.70 -20.84 -7.15
N GLU A 157 14.75 -21.70 -7.54
CA GLU A 157 14.55 -22.16 -8.92
C GLU A 157 13.53 -21.31 -9.68
N LEU A 158 12.98 -20.27 -9.03
CA LEU A 158 11.97 -19.38 -9.59
C LEU A 158 12.59 -18.08 -10.11
N SER A 159 12.05 -17.55 -11.20
CA SER A 159 12.28 -16.16 -11.58
C SER A 159 11.61 -15.20 -10.58
N GLY A 160 12.00 -13.92 -10.57
CA GLY A 160 11.37 -12.92 -9.70
C GLY A 160 9.85 -12.84 -9.88
N GLY A 161 9.35 -12.86 -11.11
CA GLY A 161 7.92 -12.85 -11.40
C GLY A 161 7.19 -14.13 -10.95
N LEU A 162 7.86 -15.31 -11.04
CA LEU A 162 7.31 -16.56 -10.49
C LEU A 162 7.25 -16.52 -8.96
N ALA A 163 8.29 -16.02 -8.30
CA ALA A 163 8.30 -15.84 -6.85
C ALA A 163 7.20 -14.88 -6.39
N GLN A 164 6.97 -13.78 -7.13
CA GLN A 164 5.89 -12.83 -6.86
C GLN A 164 4.52 -13.51 -6.94
N ARG A 165 4.26 -14.28 -8.00
CA ARG A 165 3.00 -15.04 -8.16
C ARG A 165 2.82 -16.09 -7.08
N ALA A 166 3.89 -16.78 -6.66
CA ALA A 166 3.83 -17.72 -5.54
C ALA A 166 3.45 -17.03 -4.23
N ALA A 167 4.04 -15.88 -3.92
CA ALA A 167 3.72 -15.10 -2.73
C ALA A 167 2.27 -14.56 -2.78
N THR A 168 1.82 -14.08 -3.93
CA THR A 168 0.43 -13.66 -4.15
C THR A 168 -0.52 -14.84 -3.93
N ALA A 169 -0.23 -16.01 -4.48
CA ALA A 169 -1.03 -17.22 -4.26
C ALA A 169 -1.15 -17.58 -2.77
N LEU A 170 -0.04 -17.52 -2.02
CA LEU A 170 -0.04 -17.77 -0.57
C LEU A 170 -0.90 -16.76 0.21
N ALA A 171 -0.85 -15.48 -0.16
CA ALA A 171 -1.65 -14.43 0.46
C ALA A 171 -3.16 -14.61 0.21
N LEU A 172 -3.52 -15.13 -0.96
CA LEU A 172 -4.90 -15.37 -1.38
C LEU A 172 -5.50 -16.69 -0.88
N VAL A 173 -4.73 -17.54 -0.18
CA VAL A 173 -5.24 -18.81 0.42
C VAL A 173 -6.30 -18.53 1.46
N GLY A 174 -6.05 -17.54 2.35
CA GLY A 174 -6.99 -17.14 3.38
C GLY A 174 -8.00 -16.11 2.84
N ASP A 175 -9.18 -16.11 3.44
CA ASP A 175 -10.22 -15.12 3.15
C ASP A 175 -10.12 -13.92 4.12
N ALA A 176 -8.92 -13.35 4.27
CA ALA A 176 -8.66 -12.24 5.17
C ALA A 176 -9.51 -11.01 4.79
N PRO A 177 -10.15 -10.34 5.76
CA PRO A 177 -10.93 -9.14 5.50
C PRO A 177 -10.09 -7.95 5.02
N LEU A 178 -8.80 -7.92 5.33
CA LEU A 178 -7.85 -6.94 4.79
C LEU A 178 -6.73 -7.64 4.03
N LEU A 179 -6.52 -7.27 2.78
CA LEU A 179 -5.32 -7.64 2.03
C LEU A 179 -4.38 -6.44 2.01
N LEU A 180 -3.12 -6.65 2.38
CA LEU A 180 -2.07 -5.68 2.30
C LEU A 180 -1.10 -6.12 1.22
N ALA A 181 -0.96 -5.34 0.15
CA ALA A 181 -0.09 -5.66 -0.98
C ALA A 181 0.99 -4.59 -1.11
N ASP A 182 2.24 -4.95 -0.84
CA ASP A 182 3.39 -4.04 -0.97
C ASP A 182 4.12 -4.33 -2.27
N GLU A 183 3.96 -3.43 -3.24
CA GLU A 183 4.54 -3.51 -4.59
C GLU A 183 4.22 -4.83 -5.33
N PRO A 184 2.95 -5.25 -5.42
CA PRO A 184 2.58 -6.59 -5.89
C PRO A 184 2.87 -6.85 -7.36
N THR A 185 3.12 -5.80 -8.15
CA THR A 185 3.35 -5.87 -9.60
C THR A 185 4.82 -5.75 -9.99
N THR A 186 5.72 -5.55 -9.03
CA THR A 186 7.15 -5.39 -9.28
C THR A 186 7.75 -6.64 -9.93
N GLY A 187 8.44 -6.45 -11.05
CA GLY A 187 9.10 -7.54 -11.79
C GLY A 187 8.17 -8.42 -12.63
N LEU A 188 6.90 -8.01 -12.80
CA LEU A 188 5.95 -8.63 -13.71
C LEU A 188 5.94 -7.93 -15.08
N ASP A 189 5.67 -8.70 -16.13
CA ASP A 189 5.32 -8.13 -17.43
C ASP A 189 3.89 -7.57 -17.43
N ARG A 190 3.52 -6.80 -18.47
CA ARG A 190 2.27 -6.05 -18.49
C ARG A 190 1.02 -6.91 -18.37
N ASP A 191 0.99 -8.06 -19.04
CA ASP A 191 -0.17 -8.95 -19.01
C ASP A 191 -0.36 -9.55 -17.61
N LEU A 192 0.76 -9.84 -16.92
CA LEU A 192 0.74 -10.33 -15.54
C LEU A 192 0.41 -9.24 -14.53
N VAL A 193 0.82 -7.98 -14.78
CA VAL A 193 0.36 -6.82 -13.98
C VAL A 193 -1.15 -6.72 -14.04
N ASP A 194 -1.72 -6.74 -15.26
CA ASP A 194 -3.16 -6.67 -15.47
C ASP A 194 -3.91 -7.81 -14.77
N HIS A 195 -3.42 -9.04 -14.93
CA HIS A 195 -3.99 -10.20 -14.24
C HIS A 195 -3.93 -10.07 -12.70
N THR A 196 -2.77 -9.64 -12.16
CA THR A 196 -2.61 -9.46 -10.71
C THR A 196 -3.57 -8.40 -10.17
N VAL A 197 -3.71 -7.28 -10.85
CA VAL A 197 -4.63 -6.19 -10.50
C VAL A 197 -6.09 -6.70 -10.49
N ASP A 198 -6.50 -7.46 -11.51
CA ASP A 198 -7.85 -8.01 -11.62
C ASP A 198 -8.13 -9.04 -10.52
N GLU A 199 -7.17 -9.91 -10.18
CA GLU A 199 -7.32 -10.89 -9.08
C GLU A 199 -7.41 -10.20 -7.71
N LEU A 200 -6.60 -9.15 -7.47
CA LEU A 200 -6.67 -8.39 -6.23
C LEU A 200 -8.00 -7.65 -6.11
N ARG A 201 -8.49 -7.03 -7.19
CA ARG A 201 -9.82 -6.40 -7.22
C ARG A 201 -10.92 -7.43 -7.02
N GLY A 202 -10.86 -8.56 -7.73
CA GLY A 202 -11.81 -9.67 -7.60
C GLY A 202 -11.87 -10.23 -6.17
N HIS A 203 -10.74 -10.24 -5.44
CA HIS A 203 -10.72 -10.64 -4.03
C HIS A 203 -11.57 -9.72 -3.14
N VAL A 204 -11.52 -8.41 -3.38
CA VAL A 204 -12.31 -7.40 -2.66
C VAL A 204 -13.79 -7.48 -3.03
N ASP A 205 -14.08 -7.59 -4.33
CA ASP A 205 -15.44 -7.58 -4.85
C ASP A 205 -16.23 -8.86 -4.53
N ALA A 206 -15.54 -9.98 -4.27
CA ALA A 206 -16.16 -11.31 -4.12
C ALA A 206 -17.25 -11.36 -3.04
N THR A 207 -17.10 -10.62 -1.94
CA THR A 207 -18.02 -10.63 -0.81
C THR A 207 -18.48 -9.23 -0.40
N GLY A 208 -17.78 -8.19 -0.87
CA GLY A 208 -18.06 -6.78 -0.56
C GLY A 208 -17.82 -6.37 0.89
N ASP A 209 -17.21 -7.24 1.70
CA ASP A 209 -16.82 -7.00 3.09
C ASP A 209 -15.29 -7.00 3.28
N ARG A 210 -14.54 -7.35 2.24
CA ARG A 210 -13.08 -7.32 2.20
C ARG A 210 -12.58 -5.96 1.74
N ALA A 211 -11.32 -5.65 2.06
CA ALA A 211 -10.66 -4.42 1.66
C ALA A 211 -9.21 -4.69 1.22
N LEU A 212 -8.66 -3.79 0.42
CA LEU A 212 -7.27 -3.82 -0.03
C LEU A 212 -6.57 -2.51 0.31
N LEU A 213 -5.42 -2.62 0.97
CA LEU A 213 -4.43 -1.55 1.02
C LEU A 213 -3.27 -1.93 0.09
N ILE A 214 -3.19 -1.30 -1.08
CA ILE A 214 -2.11 -1.52 -2.04
C ILE A 214 -1.08 -0.40 -1.96
N ILE A 215 0.17 -0.76 -1.77
CA ILE A 215 1.31 0.14 -1.83
C ILE A 215 1.95 -0.05 -3.20
N THR A 216 2.09 1.01 -3.96
CA THR A 216 2.73 0.95 -5.27
C THR A 216 3.31 2.28 -5.72
N HIS A 217 4.32 2.24 -6.57
CA HIS A 217 4.80 3.37 -7.36
C HIS A 217 4.29 3.33 -8.80
N ASP A 218 3.62 2.24 -9.20
CA ASP A 218 2.96 2.10 -10.50
C ASP A 218 1.59 2.82 -10.46
N LEU A 219 1.57 4.04 -11.00
CA LEU A 219 0.36 4.85 -11.02
C LEU A 219 -0.70 4.30 -11.99
N ALA A 220 -0.31 3.57 -13.04
CA ALA A 220 -1.26 2.95 -13.95
C ALA A 220 -2.00 1.79 -13.26
N ALA A 221 -1.28 0.94 -12.51
CA ALA A 221 -1.89 -0.09 -11.68
C ALA A 221 -2.80 0.52 -10.60
N ALA A 222 -2.38 1.62 -9.95
CA ALA A 222 -3.19 2.33 -8.96
C ALA A 222 -4.47 2.91 -9.59
N GLU A 223 -4.40 3.55 -10.77
CA GLU A 223 -5.56 4.10 -11.49
C GLU A 223 -6.60 3.03 -11.81
N ARG A 224 -6.14 1.82 -12.15
CA ARG A 224 -7.02 0.71 -12.52
C ARG A 224 -7.75 0.08 -11.32
N ILE A 225 -7.09 0.00 -10.15
CA ILE A 225 -7.62 -0.77 -9.01
C ILE A 225 -8.23 0.09 -7.91
N ALA A 226 -7.75 1.32 -7.71
CA ALA A 226 -8.08 2.09 -6.52
C ALA A 226 -9.46 2.75 -6.58
N ASP A 227 -10.15 2.74 -5.46
CA ASP A 227 -11.32 3.59 -5.20
C ASP A 227 -10.86 4.94 -4.62
N ARG A 228 -9.83 4.92 -3.75
CA ARG A 228 -9.19 6.11 -3.18
C ARG A 228 -7.68 6.01 -3.24
N VAL A 229 -7.04 7.17 -3.24
CA VAL A 229 -5.59 7.32 -3.28
C VAL A 229 -5.13 8.11 -2.07
N ALA A 230 -4.17 7.55 -1.34
CA ALA A 230 -3.39 8.23 -0.31
C ALA A 230 -1.97 8.49 -0.86
N VAL A 231 -1.54 9.74 -0.87
CA VAL A 231 -0.19 10.12 -1.33
C VAL A 231 0.69 10.35 -0.13
N MET A 232 1.81 9.63 -0.07
CA MET A 232 2.78 9.75 1.01
C MET A 232 4.05 10.44 0.53
N TYR A 233 4.51 11.45 1.26
CA TYR A 233 5.76 12.16 1.05
C TYR A 233 6.49 12.37 2.36
N ALA A 234 7.78 12.01 2.42
CA ALA A 234 8.62 12.23 3.58
C ALA A 234 7.97 11.80 4.92
N GLY A 235 7.39 10.59 4.94
CA GLY A 235 6.76 10.01 6.13
C GLY A 235 5.34 10.47 6.43
N ARG A 236 4.74 11.38 5.65
CA ARG A 236 3.40 11.93 5.91
C ARG A 236 2.44 11.66 4.76
N ILE A 237 1.17 11.46 5.07
CA ILE A 237 0.11 11.52 4.07
C ILE A 237 -0.14 12.98 3.74
N VAL A 238 0.16 13.36 2.51
CA VAL A 238 0.02 14.74 2.02
C VAL A 238 -1.25 14.97 1.23
N GLU A 239 -1.86 13.91 0.73
CA GLU A 239 -3.16 13.97 0.07
C GLU A 239 -3.91 12.65 0.24
N LEU A 240 -5.24 12.74 0.41
CA LEU A 240 -6.16 11.60 0.46
C LEU A 240 -7.43 11.99 -0.28
N THR A 241 -7.73 11.32 -1.40
CA THR A 241 -8.84 11.67 -2.29
C THR A 241 -9.35 10.48 -3.07
N ASP A 242 -10.51 10.61 -3.70
CA ASP A 242 -11.06 9.60 -4.60
C ASP A 242 -10.15 9.41 -5.83
N ALA A 243 -9.98 8.16 -6.27
CA ALA A 243 -9.16 7.84 -7.43
C ALA A 243 -9.64 8.54 -8.71
N LYS A 244 -10.96 8.62 -8.91
CA LYS A 244 -11.55 9.36 -10.04
C LYS A 244 -11.17 10.85 -10.05
N THR A 245 -11.12 11.47 -8.87
CA THR A 245 -10.66 12.86 -8.71
C THR A 245 -9.15 12.94 -8.95
N PHE A 246 -8.38 12.01 -8.39
CA PHE A 246 -6.92 12.02 -8.48
C PHE A 246 -6.42 11.89 -9.93
N PHE A 247 -6.88 10.87 -10.65
CA PHE A 247 -6.42 10.56 -12.01
C PHE A 247 -7.16 11.37 -13.09
N GLY A 248 -8.37 11.88 -12.78
CA GLY A 248 -9.25 12.64 -13.69
C GLY A 248 -9.22 14.14 -13.45
N THR A 249 -10.39 14.74 -13.47
CA THR A 249 -10.63 16.17 -13.27
C THR A 249 -11.41 16.37 -11.97
N PRO A 250 -10.99 17.30 -11.10
CA PRO A 250 -9.97 18.35 -11.23
C PRO A 250 -8.51 17.91 -11.05
N GLY A 251 -8.24 16.67 -10.72
CA GLY A 251 -6.93 16.13 -10.42
C GLY A 251 -6.45 16.43 -8.99
N PRO A 252 -5.23 16.00 -8.65
CA PRO A 252 -4.70 16.14 -7.30
C PRO A 252 -4.43 17.59 -6.93
N ARG A 253 -4.61 17.90 -5.64
CA ARG A 253 -4.51 19.25 -5.09
C ARG A 253 -3.15 19.58 -4.50
N HIS A 254 -2.43 18.57 -3.98
CA HIS A 254 -1.07 18.79 -3.49
C HIS A 254 -0.09 18.93 -4.67
N PRO A 255 0.82 19.94 -4.68
CA PRO A 255 1.76 20.12 -5.80
C PRO A 255 2.65 18.90 -6.06
N TYR A 256 3.04 18.15 -5.03
CA TYR A 256 3.76 16.88 -5.18
C TYR A 256 2.93 15.82 -5.90
N SER A 257 1.68 15.65 -5.51
CA SER A 257 0.75 14.68 -6.14
C SER A 257 0.53 15.01 -7.63
N ARG A 258 0.38 16.30 -7.94
CA ARG A 258 0.31 16.79 -9.32
C ARG A 258 1.60 16.48 -10.08
N GLY A 259 2.75 16.68 -9.43
CA GLY A 259 4.07 16.34 -9.99
C GLY A 259 4.21 14.87 -10.31
N LEU A 260 3.72 13.95 -9.45
CA LEU A 260 3.73 12.50 -9.71
C LEU A 260 2.97 12.16 -10.99
N LEU A 261 1.76 12.69 -11.18
CA LEU A 261 0.98 12.46 -12.40
C LEU A 261 1.66 13.08 -13.63
N ASN A 262 2.19 14.30 -13.52
CA ASN A 262 2.86 14.97 -14.64
C ASN A 262 4.15 14.28 -15.07
N ALA A 263 4.76 13.45 -14.21
CA ALA A 263 5.95 12.68 -14.54
C ALA A 263 5.65 11.44 -15.41
N LEU A 264 4.38 11.04 -15.55
CA LEU A 264 4.00 9.90 -16.37
C LEU A 264 4.24 10.16 -17.85
N PRO A 265 4.67 9.11 -18.61
CA PRO A 265 4.96 9.24 -20.05
C PRO A 265 3.76 9.66 -20.92
N ASP A 266 2.54 9.26 -20.50
CA ASP A 266 1.27 9.57 -21.18
C ASP A 266 0.64 10.91 -20.73
N ARG A 267 1.32 11.63 -19.81
CA ARG A 267 0.95 12.98 -19.35
C ARG A 267 1.97 14.01 -19.83
N ALA A 268 2.29 14.97 -19.00
CA ALA A 268 3.24 16.04 -19.36
C ALA A 268 4.71 15.56 -19.47
N PHE A 269 5.03 14.37 -18.99
CA PHE A 269 6.38 13.77 -18.92
C PHE A 269 7.41 14.72 -18.30
N THR A 270 7.01 15.42 -17.26
CA THR A 270 7.83 16.42 -16.56
C THR A 270 8.23 15.89 -15.20
N PRO A 271 9.52 15.62 -14.95
CA PRO A 271 9.99 15.09 -13.68
C PRO A 271 9.83 16.11 -12.55
N ILE A 272 9.63 15.62 -11.33
CA ILE A 272 9.66 16.45 -10.12
C ILE A 272 11.10 16.91 -9.89
N PRO A 273 11.37 18.22 -9.75
CA PRO A 273 12.74 18.73 -9.60
C PRO A 273 13.35 18.32 -8.24
N GLY A 274 14.68 18.19 -8.21
CA GLY A 274 15.45 17.92 -6.98
C GLY A 274 15.25 16.49 -6.46
N MET A 275 15.85 16.24 -5.29
CA MET A 275 15.78 14.93 -4.61
C MET A 275 14.84 15.02 -3.40
N PRO A 276 14.12 13.92 -3.06
CA PRO A 276 13.36 13.86 -1.82
C PRO A 276 14.29 14.02 -0.60
N PRO A 277 13.84 14.66 0.48
CA PRO A 277 14.65 14.81 1.68
C PRO A 277 14.87 13.46 2.37
N GLU A 278 16.00 13.30 3.02
CA GLU A 278 16.25 12.17 3.91
C GLU A 278 15.34 12.24 5.15
N LEU A 279 14.73 11.12 5.54
CA LEU A 279 13.83 11.06 6.71
C LEU A 279 14.51 11.44 8.02
N GLY A 280 15.84 11.34 8.10
CA GLY A 280 16.64 11.79 9.24
C GLY A 280 16.98 13.29 9.26
N ALA A 281 16.69 14.03 8.17
CA ALA A 281 17.05 15.44 8.00
C ALA A 281 15.93 16.21 7.26
N LEU A 282 14.71 16.10 7.77
CA LEU A 282 13.55 16.78 7.17
C LEU A 282 13.66 18.30 7.37
N PRO A 283 13.29 19.11 6.36
CA PRO A 283 13.20 20.55 6.53
C PRO A 283 12.07 20.91 7.52
N GLU A 284 12.17 22.08 8.13
CA GLU A 284 11.08 22.63 8.93
C GLU A 284 9.84 22.88 8.06
N GLY A 285 8.65 22.63 8.61
CA GLY A 285 7.38 22.84 7.94
C GLY A 285 7.08 21.80 6.86
N CYS A 286 6.69 22.27 5.68
CA CYS A 286 6.33 21.42 4.56
C CYS A 286 7.58 20.77 3.96
N ALA A 287 7.70 19.44 4.08
CA ALA A 287 8.86 18.69 3.57
C ALA A 287 9.04 18.81 2.04
N PHE A 288 7.98 19.13 1.30
CA PHE A 288 8.05 19.36 -0.14
C PHE A 288 8.46 20.79 -0.53
N ALA A 289 8.48 21.75 0.40
CA ALA A 289 8.76 23.16 0.10
C ALA A 289 10.04 23.39 -0.73
N PRO A 290 11.19 22.71 -0.47
CA PRO A 290 12.40 22.88 -1.26
C PRO A 290 12.28 22.48 -2.74
N ARG A 291 11.30 21.64 -3.09
CA ARG A 291 11.04 21.14 -4.45
C ARG A 291 9.79 21.77 -5.07
N CYS A 292 9.08 22.60 -4.32
CA CYS A 292 7.77 23.11 -4.69
C CYS A 292 7.87 24.46 -5.39
N GLY A 293 7.48 24.53 -6.67
CA GLY A 293 7.41 25.81 -7.40
C GLY A 293 6.36 26.81 -6.88
N ARG A 294 5.54 26.41 -5.88
CA ARG A 294 4.52 27.25 -5.23
C ARG A 294 4.87 27.59 -3.78
N ALA A 295 6.11 27.26 -3.34
CA ALA A 295 6.53 27.51 -1.98
C ALA A 295 6.54 28.99 -1.65
N THR A 296 6.09 29.32 -0.43
CA THR A 296 6.12 30.68 0.14
C THR A 296 6.65 30.60 1.58
N PRO A 297 6.95 31.72 2.24
CA PRO A 297 7.35 31.70 3.64
C PRO A 297 6.39 30.98 4.59
N THR A 298 5.09 30.93 4.27
CA THR A 298 4.10 30.18 5.06
C THR A 298 4.40 28.68 5.11
N CYS A 299 5.10 28.13 4.12
CA CYS A 299 5.48 26.72 4.05
C CYS A 299 6.56 26.31 5.07
N THR A 300 7.13 27.25 5.83
CA THR A 300 7.99 26.95 7.01
C THR A 300 7.17 26.40 8.18
N THR A 301 5.85 26.52 8.14
CA THR A 301 4.96 25.83 9.07
C THR A 301 4.38 24.57 8.42
N LEU A 302 4.14 23.52 9.23
CA LEU A 302 3.59 22.27 8.73
C LEU A 302 2.11 22.43 8.41
N PRO A 303 1.68 22.21 7.15
CA PRO A 303 0.27 22.28 6.83
C PRO A 303 -0.47 21.07 7.43
N PRO A 304 -1.64 21.27 8.06
CA PRO A 304 -2.49 20.16 8.48
C PRO A 304 -3.09 19.46 7.24
N LEU A 305 -3.33 18.16 7.35
CA LEU A 305 -4.16 17.46 6.38
C LEU A 305 -5.61 17.92 6.61
N THR A 306 -6.05 18.87 5.80
CA THR A 306 -7.44 19.33 5.76
C THR A 306 -8.30 18.28 5.03
N THR A 307 -9.44 18.63 4.48
CA THR A 307 -10.36 17.66 3.86
C THR A 307 -9.71 16.71 2.83
N THR A 308 -8.70 17.17 2.06
CA THR A 308 -8.10 16.33 1.00
C THR A 308 -6.59 16.47 0.91
N ALA A 309 -5.97 17.63 1.20
CA ALA A 309 -4.55 17.88 0.99
C ALA A 309 -3.90 18.67 2.12
N ALA A 310 -2.68 18.26 2.52
CA ALA A 310 -1.84 18.97 3.48
C ALA A 310 -0.97 20.00 2.76
N CYS A 311 -1.58 21.13 2.35
CA CYS A 311 -0.91 22.18 1.58
C CYS A 311 -1.48 23.55 1.90
N HIS A 312 -0.60 24.55 2.10
CA HIS A 312 -1.02 25.95 2.24
C HIS A 312 -1.48 26.57 0.92
N HIS A 313 -0.98 26.03 -0.21
CA HIS A 313 -1.27 26.53 -1.56
C HIS A 313 -1.72 25.39 -2.49
N PRO A 314 -2.87 24.75 -2.20
CA PRO A 314 -3.35 23.64 -3.02
C PRO A 314 -3.55 24.09 -4.47
N VAL A 315 -3.33 23.17 -5.40
CA VAL A 315 -3.64 23.40 -6.80
C VAL A 315 -5.17 23.43 -6.93
N VAL A 316 -5.69 24.54 -7.41
CA VAL A 316 -7.08 24.68 -7.84
C VAL A 316 -7.06 24.79 -9.36
N GLU A 317 -7.97 24.13 -10.04
CA GLU A 317 -8.18 24.43 -11.47
C GLU A 317 -8.56 25.91 -11.62
N ALA A 318 -7.92 26.60 -12.57
CA ALA A 318 -8.46 27.86 -13.01
C ALA A 318 -9.87 27.59 -13.57
N SER A 319 -10.90 28.20 -12.98
CA SER A 319 -12.24 28.20 -13.57
C SER A 319 -12.07 28.56 -15.06
N PRO A 320 -12.70 27.84 -16.01
CA PRO A 320 -12.65 28.27 -17.40
C PRO A 320 -13.06 29.73 -17.46
N ALA A 321 -12.22 30.56 -18.09
CA ALA A 321 -12.56 31.96 -18.30
C ALA A 321 -13.94 32.02 -18.95
N PRO A 322 -14.84 32.92 -18.52
CA PRO A 322 -16.13 33.06 -19.17
C PRO A 322 -15.88 33.28 -20.65
N GLU A 323 -16.42 32.41 -21.47
CA GLU A 323 -16.41 32.53 -22.92
C GLU A 323 -17.05 33.90 -23.24
N ASN A 324 -16.18 34.88 -23.53
CA ASN A 324 -16.63 36.20 -23.90
C ASN A 324 -17.59 36.04 -25.09
N ALA A 325 -18.85 36.30 -24.84
CA ALA A 325 -19.84 36.49 -25.87
C ALA A 325 -19.28 37.51 -26.89
N ARG A 326 -18.81 36.99 -28.02
CA ARG A 326 -18.62 37.83 -29.20
C ARG A 326 -19.99 38.12 -29.74
N ALA A 327 -20.41 39.39 -29.52
CA ALA A 327 -21.51 40.02 -30.22
C ALA A 327 -21.12 40.23 -31.69
#